data_5d4789efeb1384d4326209886a3c7e2d
#
_entry.id   5d4789efeb1384d4326209886a3c7e2d
#
_cell.length_a   1.000
_cell.length_b   1.000
_cell.length_c   1.000
_cell.angle_alpha   90.00
_cell.angle_beta   90.00
_cell.angle_gamma   90.00
#
_symmetry.space_group_name_H-M   'P 1'
#
loop_
_entity.id
_entity.type
_entity.pdbx_description
1 polymer ?
#
loop_
_entity_poly.entity_id
_entity_poly.type
_entity_poly.pdbx_seq_one_letter_code
_entity_poly.pdbx_strand_id
1 'polypeptide(L)'
;MTKSKRPRRNHTREFKAETVKLVRDGGRSIGQVARDLGLADSLLRNWMRQAAVDEGTGPPGALTTAEKEELSQLRREVRVLRMEREILKRAATFFAKESS
;
A
#
# COMPACT_ATOMS: atom_id res chain seq x y z
N MET A 1 -32.14 4.68 1.79
CA MET A 1 -31.35 4.77 0.59
C MET A 1 -29.87 4.60 0.93
N THR A 2 -29.30 3.54 0.45
CA THR A 2 -27.90 3.24 0.69
C THR A 2 -27.02 4.14 -0.16
N LYS A 3 -26.22 4.94 0.50
CA LYS A 3 -25.15 5.65 -0.21
C LYS A 3 -24.21 4.60 -0.78
N SER A 4 -24.15 4.50 -2.08
CA SER A 4 -23.12 3.71 -2.70
C SER A 4 -21.79 4.33 -2.28
N LYS A 5 -20.96 3.58 -1.60
CA LYS A 5 -19.60 3.99 -1.33
C LYS A 5 -18.92 4.21 -2.68
N ARG A 6 -18.45 5.42 -2.89
CA ARG A 6 -17.61 5.69 -4.05
C ARG A 6 -16.44 4.72 -3.98
N PRO A 7 -16.18 3.94 -5.04
CA PRO A 7 -15.00 3.10 -5.05
C PRO A 7 -13.77 3.99 -4.83
N ARG A 8 -12.86 3.53 -3.99
CA ARG A 8 -11.58 4.21 -3.82
C ARG A 8 -10.92 4.31 -5.18
N ARG A 9 -10.57 5.52 -5.57
CA ARG A 9 -9.80 5.73 -6.77
C ARG A 9 -8.43 5.10 -6.55
N ASN A 10 -8.14 4.08 -7.32
CA ASN A 10 -6.80 3.51 -7.37
C ASN A 10 -6.04 4.27 -8.45
N HIS A 11 -5.00 4.95 -8.03
CA HIS A 11 -4.14 5.66 -8.97
C HIS A 11 -2.99 4.76 -9.37
N THR A 12 -2.68 4.75 -10.65
CA THR A 12 -1.57 3.94 -11.15
C THR A 12 -0.24 4.51 -10.68
N ARG A 13 0.78 3.67 -10.69
CA ARG A 13 2.15 4.07 -10.35
C ARG A 13 2.62 5.18 -11.29
N GLU A 14 2.30 5.05 -12.56
CA GLU A 14 2.65 6.03 -13.59
C GLU A 14 1.98 7.37 -13.36
N PHE A 15 0.70 7.35 -13.01
CA PHE A 15 -0.05 8.58 -12.71
C PHE A 15 0.57 9.31 -11.51
N LYS A 16 0.90 8.58 -10.45
CA LYS A 16 1.53 9.17 -9.26
C LYS A 16 2.88 9.80 -9.61
N ALA A 17 3.68 9.08 -10.39
CA ALA A 17 5.01 9.57 -10.80
C ALA A 17 4.89 10.84 -11.63
N GLU A 18 3.98 10.87 -12.60
CA GLU A 18 3.76 12.05 -13.44
C GLU A 18 3.24 13.22 -12.61
N THR A 19 2.36 12.96 -11.66
CA THR A 19 1.81 14.00 -10.79
C THR A 19 2.91 14.62 -9.92
N VAL A 20 3.76 13.79 -9.34
CA VAL A 20 4.91 14.25 -8.54
C VAL A 20 5.85 15.11 -9.40
N LYS A 21 6.12 14.64 -10.60
CA LYS A 21 6.97 15.36 -11.55
C LYS A 21 6.38 16.73 -11.90
N LEU A 22 5.07 16.78 -12.10
CA LEU A 22 4.36 18.02 -12.41
C LEU A 22 4.53 19.06 -11.30
N VAL A 23 4.50 18.63 -10.05
CA VAL A 23 4.77 19.54 -8.92
C VAL A 23 6.21 20.00 -8.90
N ARG A 24 7.16 19.08 -9.08
CA ARG A 24 8.61 19.38 -9.00
C ARG A 24 9.08 20.28 -10.13
N ASP A 25 8.65 19.97 -11.35
CA ASP A 25 9.16 20.63 -12.54
C ASP A 25 8.25 21.76 -13.05
N GLY A 26 6.98 21.73 -12.68
CA GLY A 26 5.98 22.64 -13.23
C GLY A 26 5.87 23.98 -12.55
N GLY A 27 6.57 24.20 -11.44
CA GLY A 27 6.55 25.48 -10.72
C GLY A 27 5.22 25.78 -10.02
N ARG A 28 4.29 24.84 -9.98
CA ARG A 28 3.01 25.00 -9.30
C ARG A 28 3.08 24.41 -7.89
N SER A 29 2.28 24.99 -6.99
CA SER A 29 2.20 24.47 -5.64
C SER A 29 1.47 23.13 -5.60
N ILE A 30 1.69 22.36 -4.53
CA ILE A 30 0.96 21.11 -4.29
C ILE A 30 -0.55 21.37 -4.32
N GLY A 31 -1.01 22.41 -3.63
CA GLY A 31 -2.43 22.75 -3.58
C GLY A 31 -3.02 23.03 -4.95
N GLN A 32 -2.27 23.71 -5.80
CA GLN A 32 -2.72 24.05 -7.16
C GLN A 32 -2.86 22.79 -8.01
N VAL A 33 -1.83 21.93 -8.01
CA VAL A 33 -1.85 20.69 -8.78
C VAL A 33 -2.96 19.74 -8.27
N ALA A 34 -3.10 19.62 -6.96
CA ALA A 34 -4.15 18.80 -6.37
C ALA A 34 -5.54 19.28 -6.82
N ARG A 35 -5.75 20.58 -6.79
CA ARG A 35 -7.03 21.17 -7.22
C ARG A 35 -7.29 20.93 -8.70
N ASP A 36 -6.28 21.12 -9.53
CA ASP A 36 -6.41 20.94 -10.98
C ASP A 36 -6.73 19.48 -11.34
N LEU A 37 -6.22 18.52 -10.56
CA LEU A 37 -6.42 17.10 -10.81
C LEU A 37 -7.57 16.49 -9.98
N GLY A 38 -8.23 17.28 -9.16
CA GLY A 38 -9.32 16.80 -8.31
C GLY A 38 -8.83 15.86 -7.21
N LEU A 39 -7.63 16.09 -6.69
CA LEU A 39 -7.03 15.28 -5.63
C LEU A 39 -7.05 16.04 -4.30
N ALA A 40 -7.07 15.31 -3.20
CA ALA A 40 -6.87 15.92 -1.89
C ALA A 40 -5.41 16.33 -1.73
N ASP A 41 -5.17 17.46 -1.10
CA ASP A 41 -3.81 17.95 -0.83
C ASP A 41 -2.99 16.94 -0.05
N SER A 42 -3.62 16.32 0.96
CA SER A 42 -2.94 15.31 1.80
C SER A 42 -2.48 14.10 0.99
N LEU A 43 -3.26 13.69 0.01
CA LEU A 43 -2.90 12.57 -0.86
C LEU A 43 -1.67 12.91 -1.69
N LEU A 44 -1.66 14.09 -2.31
CA LEU A 44 -0.53 14.53 -3.12
C LEU A 44 0.73 14.73 -2.26
N ARG A 45 0.58 15.26 -1.05
CA ARG A 45 1.71 15.38 -0.12
C ARG A 45 2.28 14.03 0.26
N ASN A 46 1.43 13.02 0.43
CA ASN A 46 1.89 11.66 0.70
C ASN A 46 2.67 11.09 -0.48
N TRP A 47 2.22 11.34 -1.69
CA TRP A 47 2.95 10.89 -2.89
C TRP A 47 4.30 11.58 -3.01
N MET A 48 4.36 12.88 -2.71
CA MET A 48 5.62 13.63 -2.72
C MET A 48 6.60 13.08 -1.70
N ARG A 49 6.11 12.79 -0.49
CA ARG A 49 6.94 12.21 0.58
C ARG A 49 7.42 10.82 0.19
N GLN A 50 6.54 9.99 -0.34
CA GLN A 50 6.91 8.63 -0.73
C GLN A 50 7.94 8.64 -1.86
N ALA A 51 7.79 9.54 -2.82
CA ALA A 51 8.75 9.70 -3.90
C ALA A 51 10.13 10.08 -3.34
N ALA A 52 10.17 10.98 -2.36
CA ALA A 52 11.43 11.37 -1.72
C ALA A 52 12.05 10.18 -0.98
N VAL A 53 11.25 9.39 -0.27
CA VAL A 53 11.73 8.18 0.41
C VAL A 53 12.32 7.20 -0.60
N ASP A 54 11.62 6.97 -1.70
CA ASP A 54 12.06 6.03 -2.74
C ASP A 54 13.37 6.49 -3.40
N GLU A 55 13.61 7.79 -3.43
CA GLU A 55 14.84 8.37 -3.97
C GLU A 55 15.98 8.47 -2.95
N GLY A 56 15.70 8.11 -1.71
CA GLY A 56 16.69 8.14 -0.64
C GLY A 56 16.84 9.49 0.06
N THR A 57 15.95 10.45 -0.20
CA THR A 57 16.00 11.80 0.40
C THR A 57 14.93 12.02 1.45
N GLY A 58 14.13 11.00 1.76
CA GLY A 58 13.08 11.08 2.75
C GLY A 58 13.59 10.97 4.18
N PRO A 59 12.68 11.03 5.17
CA PRO A 59 13.09 10.92 6.57
C PRO A 59 13.68 9.54 6.88
N PRO A 60 14.64 9.47 7.81
CA PRO A 60 15.24 8.20 8.22
C PRO A 60 14.19 7.23 8.75
N GLY A 61 14.31 5.97 8.38
CA GLY A 61 13.42 4.92 8.85
C GLY A 61 12.11 4.78 8.10
N ALA A 62 11.82 5.68 7.16
CA ALA A 62 10.64 5.55 6.32
C ALA A 62 10.85 4.44 5.29
N LEU A 63 9.81 3.63 5.08
CA LEU A 63 9.89 2.50 4.16
C LEU A 63 9.69 2.95 2.72
N THR A 64 10.51 2.42 1.81
CA THR A 64 10.33 2.62 0.38
C THR A 64 9.06 1.89 -0.10
N THR A 65 8.59 2.25 -1.28
CA THR A 65 7.47 1.55 -1.92
C THR A 65 7.76 0.06 -2.05
N ALA A 66 8.98 -0.30 -2.48
CA ALA A 66 9.38 -1.70 -2.61
C ALA A 66 9.34 -2.43 -1.28
N GLU A 67 9.83 -1.80 -0.21
CA GLU A 67 9.80 -2.38 1.12
C GLU A 67 8.38 -2.57 1.65
N LYS A 68 7.50 -1.61 1.38
CA LYS A 68 6.08 -1.71 1.76
C LYS A 68 5.39 -2.87 1.03
N GLU A 69 5.68 -3.05 -0.25
CA GLU A 69 5.14 -4.15 -1.05
C GLU A 69 5.63 -5.50 -0.51
N GLU A 70 6.92 -5.61 -0.21
CA GLU A 70 7.50 -6.81 0.37
C GLU A 70 6.87 -7.13 1.72
N LEU A 71 6.73 -6.13 2.58
CA LEU A 71 6.10 -6.30 3.89
C LEU A 71 4.65 -6.80 3.74
N SER A 72 3.90 -6.22 2.82
CA SER A 72 2.53 -6.63 2.55
C SER A 72 2.46 -8.09 2.07
N GLN A 73 3.37 -8.48 1.18
CA GLN A 73 3.46 -9.84 0.67
C GLN A 73 3.80 -10.82 1.79
N LEU A 74 4.81 -10.49 2.60
CA LEU A 74 5.21 -11.34 3.73
C LEU A 74 4.09 -11.51 4.75
N ARG A 75 3.33 -10.46 5.01
CA ARG A 75 2.17 -10.55 5.90
C ARG A 75 1.11 -11.50 5.37
N ARG A 76 0.89 -11.50 4.05
CA ARG A 76 -0.04 -12.44 3.43
C ARG A 76 0.46 -13.87 3.54
N GLU A 77 1.74 -14.09 3.28
CA GLU A 77 2.37 -15.40 3.41
C GLU A 77 2.26 -15.93 4.85
N VAL A 78 2.52 -15.09 5.83
CA VAL A 78 2.40 -15.47 7.23
C VAL A 78 0.97 -15.91 7.56
N ARG A 79 -0.04 -15.16 7.06
CA ARG A 79 -1.43 -15.54 7.29
C ARG A 79 -1.76 -16.91 6.69
N VAL A 80 -1.30 -17.16 5.47
CA VAL A 80 -1.51 -18.45 4.80
C VAL A 80 -0.81 -19.57 5.56
N LEU A 81 0.44 -19.38 5.94
CA LEU A 81 1.21 -20.37 6.67
C LEU A 81 0.60 -20.69 8.03
N ARG A 82 0.09 -19.68 8.72
CA ARG A 82 -0.60 -19.89 10.00
C ARG A 82 -1.88 -20.70 9.80
N MET A 83 -2.62 -20.42 8.74
CA MET A 83 -3.83 -21.17 8.40
C MET A 83 -3.51 -22.63 8.08
N GLU A 84 -2.49 -22.86 7.25
CA GLU A 84 -2.03 -24.20 6.90
C GLU A 84 -1.58 -24.97 8.14
N ARG A 85 -0.85 -24.31 9.03
CA ARG A 85 -0.42 -24.91 10.29
C ARG A 85 -1.61 -25.35 11.12
N GLU A 86 -2.65 -24.51 11.23
CA GLU A 86 -3.84 -24.86 11.98
C GLU A 86 -4.60 -26.05 11.36
N ILE A 87 -4.68 -26.09 10.04
CA ILE A 87 -5.31 -27.20 9.32
C ILE A 87 -4.54 -28.49 9.58
N LEU A 88 -3.22 -28.46 9.44
CA LEU A 88 -2.37 -29.63 9.67
C LEU A 88 -2.46 -30.10 11.13
N LYS A 89 -2.49 -29.17 12.06
CA LYS A 89 -2.63 -29.47 13.48
C LYS A 89 -3.96 -30.20 13.78
N ARG A 90 -5.04 -29.74 13.20
CA ARG A 90 -6.35 -30.36 13.35
C ARG A 90 -6.38 -31.73 12.69
N ALA A 91 -5.79 -31.86 11.52
CA ALA A 91 -5.68 -33.14 10.82
C ALA A 91 -4.88 -34.14 11.64
N ALA A 92 -3.75 -33.73 12.19
CA ALA A 92 -2.92 -34.56 13.04
C ALA A 92 -3.67 -35.05 14.28
N THR A 93 -4.42 -34.15 14.91
CA THR A 93 -5.26 -34.49 16.08
C THR A 93 -6.33 -35.50 15.69
N PHE A 94 -6.98 -35.28 14.56
CA PHE A 94 -8.01 -36.19 14.05
C PHE A 94 -7.43 -37.60 13.82
N PHE A 95 -6.31 -37.69 13.10
CA PHE A 95 -5.69 -38.99 12.82
C PHE A 95 -5.18 -39.67 14.09
N ALA A 96 -4.71 -38.92 15.05
CA ALA A 96 -4.27 -39.49 16.32
C ALA A 96 -5.46 -40.13 17.07
N LYS A 97 -6.63 -39.50 17.04
CA LYS A 97 -7.84 -40.06 17.65
C LYS A 97 -8.33 -41.31 16.92
N GLU A 98 -8.22 -41.33 15.59
CA GLU A 98 -8.65 -42.49 14.80
C GLU A 98 -7.74 -43.68 15.02
N SER A 99 -6.48 -43.44 15.37
CA SER A 99 -5.46 -44.51 15.56
C SER A 99 -5.48 -45.12 16.93
N SER A 100 -6.15 -44.52 17.90
CA SER A 100 -6.16 -45.01 19.27
C SER A 100 -7.31 -45.97 19.55
#